data_d11780362179cbcacfbed07bae17de54
#
_entry.id   d11780362179cbcacfbed07bae17de54
#
_cell.length_a   1.000
_cell.length_b   1.000
_cell.length_c   1.000
_cell.angle_alpha   90.00
_cell.angle_beta   90.00
_cell.angle_gamma   90.00
#
_symmetry.space_group_name_H-M   'P 1'
#
loop_
_entity.id
_entity.type
_entity.pdbx_description
1 polymer ?
#
loop_
_entity_poly.entity_id
_entity_poly.type
_entity_poly.pdbx_seq_one_letter_code
_entity_poly.pdbx_strand_id
1 'polypeptide(L)'
;MKEKTVITNISIVNEGQIVVSDLLIEKGRISKIGSIGQRNDCKQIDGTGKFLFPGIIDGQVHFREPGLTHKGDLHSESKAAVAGGVTSFIDMPNTVPNVLTIDILNEKYRLASEKSLANYGFFLGVNGDNLDEVIKLDTGRLLGVSDDGLYFTKKGNLLADNPETMEKLFANCKSVIAIHSEKEQLVEENEKRYREQYGEEVPVEFHPLIRSEKACYESTKRAIEIANKYGARLHILHLTTEAETHLFRNDIPLIEKNITTEVSVHHLWFSDADYKRLCTLIKWNPAIKTEKDRQGLLKALLDDRIDLVTTDHAPHTLEEKQRPYFQSMSGAPIVQHSLSIMLEFFKRGLISLEKIAEKMCHNPAILYRIEKRGFIREGYFADLCIVDLNSAWTVSKENILSKCGWSPLEGTTFQSKVTHTFVNGHLVYDNGQFNETVKGVALIN
;
A
#
# COMPACT_ATOMS: atom_id res chain seq x y z
N MET A 1 0.31 34.00 9.28
CA MET A 1 0.72 34.01 7.86
C MET A 1 0.72 32.57 7.40
N LYS A 2 0.11 32.22 6.25
CA LYS A 2 0.23 30.86 5.71
C LYS A 2 1.68 30.63 5.34
N GLU A 3 2.25 29.55 5.85
CA GLU A 3 3.67 29.21 5.70
C GLU A 3 4.00 29.01 4.21
N LYS A 4 5.01 29.70 3.71
CA LYS A 4 5.56 29.49 2.37
C LYS A 4 6.87 28.74 2.51
N THR A 5 7.13 27.80 1.63
CA THR A 5 8.40 27.06 1.60
C THR A 5 8.96 27.05 0.18
N VAL A 6 10.23 27.35 0.06
CA VAL A 6 11.00 27.14 -1.19
C VAL A 6 11.97 26.00 -0.97
N ILE A 7 11.96 25.05 -1.89
CA ILE A 7 12.97 24.00 -2.00
C ILE A 7 13.85 24.39 -3.19
N THR A 8 15.14 24.59 -2.97
CA THR A 8 16.06 25.05 -4.01
C THR A 8 16.97 23.92 -4.49
N ASN A 9 17.34 23.97 -5.77
CA ASN A 9 18.37 23.12 -6.38
C ASN A 9 18.16 21.61 -6.14
N ILE A 10 16.90 21.13 -6.25
CA ILE A 10 16.54 19.74 -5.98
C ILE A 10 16.30 18.96 -7.29
N SER A 11 16.69 17.68 -7.32
CA SER A 11 16.40 16.78 -8.43
C SER A 11 14.94 16.29 -8.32
N ILE A 12 14.04 16.83 -9.12
CA ILE A 12 12.61 16.48 -9.15
C ILE A 12 12.43 15.21 -10.00
N VAL A 13 11.92 14.14 -9.40
CA VAL A 13 11.59 12.87 -10.05
C VAL A 13 10.09 12.88 -10.34
N ASN A 14 9.71 13.06 -11.60
CA ASN A 14 8.30 13.18 -11.97
C ASN A 14 8.09 12.84 -13.45
N GLU A 15 7.04 12.09 -13.77
CA GLU A 15 6.57 11.81 -15.14
C GLU A 15 7.69 11.31 -16.07
N GLY A 16 8.46 10.32 -15.62
CA GLY A 16 9.52 9.69 -16.41
C GLY A 16 10.78 10.52 -16.58
N GLN A 17 10.95 11.61 -15.83
CA GLN A 17 12.08 12.52 -15.94
C GLN A 17 12.67 12.89 -14.58
N ILE A 18 13.95 13.24 -14.57
CA ILE A 18 14.64 13.86 -13.42
C ILE A 18 15.20 15.21 -13.86
N VAL A 19 14.71 16.29 -13.25
CA VAL A 19 15.10 17.66 -13.60
C VAL A 19 15.53 18.41 -12.33
N VAL A 20 16.69 19.04 -12.35
CA VAL A 20 17.11 19.93 -11.25
C VAL A 20 16.38 21.25 -11.37
N SER A 21 15.66 21.64 -10.31
CA SER A 21 14.87 22.88 -10.29
C SER A 21 14.63 23.37 -8.87
N ASP A 22 14.06 24.59 -8.75
CA ASP A 22 13.46 25.03 -7.50
C ASP A 22 11.95 24.76 -7.51
N LEU A 23 11.34 24.68 -6.32
CA LEU A 23 9.91 24.47 -6.14
C LEU A 23 9.39 25.36 -5.01
N LEU A 24 8.33 26.13 -5.28
CA LEU A 24 7.64 26.97 -4.29
C LEU A 24 6.33 26.32 -3.85
N ILE A 25 6.19 26.17 -2.55
CA ILE A 25 4.95 25.76 -1.89
C ILE A 25 4.27 26.98 -1.27
N GLU A 26 3.01 27.22 -1.66
CA GLU A 26 2.17 28.26 -1.09
C GLU A 26 0.74 27.77 -0.90
N LYS A 27 0.14 28.05 0.25
CA LYS A 27 -1.25 27.71 0.56
C LYS A 27 -1.58 26.24 0.36
N GLY A 28 -0.63 25.36 0.66
CA GLY A 28 -0.79 23.91 0.56
C GLY A 28 -0.57 23.32 -0.84
N ARG A 29 -0.18 24.15 -1.81
CA ARG A 29 -0.02 23.72 -3.20
C ARG A 29 1.35 24.05 -3.76
N ILE A 30 1.74 23.34 -4.79
CA ILE A 30 2.89 23.67 -5.63
C ILE A 30 2.51 24.92 -6.43
N SER A 31 3.09 26.05 -6.08
CA SER A 31 2.77 27.35 -6.69
C SER A 31 3.61 27.62 -7.92
N LYS A 32 4.88 27.18 -7.91
CA LYS A 32 5.80 27.40 -9.02
C LYS A 32 6.89 26.34 -9.05
N ILE A 33 7.26 25.90 -10.25
CA ILE A 33 8.43 25.06 -10.55
C ILE A 33 9.32 25.86 -11.51
N GLY A 34 10.63 25.92 -11.23
CA GLY A 34 11.58 26.68 -12.06
C GLY A 34 12.44 27.59 -11.19
N SER A 35 13.23 28.45 -11.81
CA SER A 35 14.08 29.40 -11.06
C SER A 35 13.24 30.36 -10.21
N ILE A 36 13.41 30.30 -8.89
CA ILE A 36 12.62 31.10 -7.94
C ILE A 36 13.41 32.25 -7.34
N GLY A 37 14.74 32.13 -7.26
CA GLY A 37 15.61 33.10 -6.63
C GLY A 37 15.52 33.12 -5.09
N GLN A 38 16.36 33.90 -4.46
CA GLN A 38 16.34 34.08 -3.00
C GLN A 38 15.10 34.84 -2.54
N ARG A 39 14.45 34.34 -1.49
CA ARG A 39 13.26 34.94 -0.87
C ARG A 39 13.41 34.97 0.64
N ASN A 40 13.20 36.16 1.23
CA ASN A 40 13.28 36.37 2.68
C ASN A 40 11.92 36.14 3.39
N ASP A 41 10.84 35.87 2.63
CA ASP A 41 9.46 35.78 3.12
C ASP A 41 8.99 34.32 3.28
N CYS A 42 9.89 33.32 3.17
CA CYS A 42 9.57 31.91 3.21
C CYS A 42 10.65 31.08 3.90
N LYS A 43 10.25 29.86 4.38
CA LYS A 43 11.20 28.82 4.80
C LYS A 43 11.98 28.35 3.57
N GLN A 44 13.28 28.22 3.69
CA GLN A 44 14.14 27.71 2.62
C GLN A 44 14.68 26.32 2.99
N ILE A 45 14.67 25.41 2.03
CA ILE A 45 15.26 24.07 2.14
C ILE A 45 16.22 23.90 0.98
N ASP A 46 17.48 23.66 1.27
CA ASP A 46 18.48 23.30 0.27
C ASP A 46 18.33 21.84 -0.14
N GLY A 47 17.97 21.63 -1.41
CA GLY A 47 17.79 20.33 -2.01
C GLY A 47 19.01 19.78 -2.74
N THR A 48 20.15 20.48 -2.67
CA THR A 48 21.37 20.08 -3.38
C THR A 48 21.75 18.64 -3.08
N GLY A 49 21.89 17.83 -4.14
CA GLY A 49 22.24 16.42 -4.05
C GLY A 49 21.12 15.50 -3.57
N LYS A 50 19.91 16.03 -3.33
CA LYS A 50 18.73 15.26 -2.91
C LYS A 50 17.71 15.13 -4.04
N PHE A 51 16.77 14.22 -3.84
CA PHE A 51 15.71 13.93 -4.79
C PHE A 51 14.34 14.22 -4.20
N LEU A 52 13.48 14.86 -4.98
CA LEU A 52 12.10 15.16 -4.64
C LEU A 52 11.16 14.23 -5.42
N PHE A 53 10.40 13.43 -4.69
CA PHE A 53 9.33 12.61 -5.24
C PHE A 53 7.97 13.26 -4.98
N PRO A 54 6.95 13.02 -5.81
CA PRO A 54 5.57 13.17 -5.37
C PRO A 54 5.37 12.33 -4.11
N GLY A 55 4.46 12.72 -3.24
CA GLY A 55 4.15 11.90 -2.06
C GLY A 55 3.66 10.52 -2.46
N ILE A 56 4.19 9.51 -1.79
CA ILE A 56 3.77 8.12 -2.01
C ILE A 56 2.30 7.95 -1.63
N ILE A 57 1.55 7.22 -2.45
CA ILE A 57 0.16 6.83 -2.21
C ILE A 57 0.13 5.32 -2.03
N ASP A 58 -0.12 4.86 -0.81
CA ASP A 58 -0.21 3.44 -0.49
C ASP A 58 -1.68 2.97 -0.61
N GLY A 59 -1.95 2.16 -1.62
CA GLY A 59 -3.29 1.70 -1.97
C GLY A 59 -3.85 0.60 -1.06
N GLN A 60 -3.01 0.00 -0.20
CA GLN A 60 -3.42 -1.13 0.64
C GLN A 60 -2.71 -1.11 1.99
N VAL A 61 -3.46 -0.72 3.05
CA VAL A 61 -2.98 -0.77 4.43
C VAL A 61 -4.07 -1.24 5.39
N HIS A 62 -3.69 -1.66 6.60
CA HIS A 62 -4.57 -2.06 7.69
C HIS A 62 -4.16 -1.32 8.97
N PHE A 63 -4.60 -0.08 9.16
CA PHE A 63 -4.23 0.75 10.32
C PHE A 63 -4.98 0.41 11.60
N ARG A 64 -5.83 -0.62 11.54
CA ARG A 64 -6.42 -1.31 12.71
C ARG A 64 -7.45 -0.52 13.52
N GLU A 65 -7.70 0.73 13.24
CA GLU A 65 -8.71 1.53 13.94
C GLU A 65 -9.97 1.74 13.09
N PRO A 66 -11.15 1.53 13.68
CA PRO A 66 -11.46 1.22 15.09
C PRO A 66 -11.26 -0.24 15.51
N GLY A 67 -11.29 -0.48 16.82
CA GLY A 67 -11.48 -1.78 17.44
C GLY A 67 -10.23 -2.65 17.66
N LEU A 68 -9.17 -2.46 16.87
CA LEU A 68 -7.92 -3.23 16.97
C LEU A 68 -6.71 -2.37 17.35
N THR A 69 -6.95 -1.28 18.07
CA THR A 69 -5.97 -0.23 18.38
C THR A 69 -4.79 -0.67 19.26
N HIS A 70 -4.84 -1.88 19.83
CA HIS A 70 -3.69 -2.48 20.51
C HIS A 70 -2.56 -2.88 19.54
N LYS A 71 -2.88 -3.08 18.26
CA LYS A 71 -1.90 -3.47 17.19
C LYS A 71 -1.36 -2.26 16.45
N GLY A 72 -2.20 -1.27 16.18
CA GLY A 72 -1.94 -0.05 15.45
C GLY A 72 -3.14 0.87 15.51
N ASP A 73 -2.96 2.16 15.28
CA ASP A 73 -4.04 3.13 15.18
C ASP A 73 -3.75 4.18 14.10
N LEU A 74 -4.77 4.96 13.72
CA LEU A 74 -4.65 5.97 12.66
C LEU A 74 -3.55 7.00 12.93
N HIS A 75 -3.26 7.33 14.18
CA HIS A 75 -2.18 8.25 14.51
C HIS A 75 -0.81 7.61 14.36
N SER A 76 -0.57 6.48 15.04
CA SER A 76 0.75 5.81 15.05
C SER A 76 1.16 5.34 13.65
N GLU A 77 0.23 4.72 12.91
CA GLU A 77 0.56 4.16 11.59
C GLU A 77 0.68 5.24 10.51
N SER A 78 -0.11 6.34 10.59
CA SER A 78 0.11 7.48 9.69
C SER A 78 1.40 8.24 10.02
N LYS A 79 1.84 8.24 11.29
CA LYS A 79 3.15 8.77 11.69
C LYS A 79 4.29 7.95 11.10
N ALA A 80 4.18 6.62 11.15
CA ALA A 80 5.11 5.71 10.48
C ALA A 80 5.11 5.91 8.95
N ALA A 81 3.92 6.08 8.35
CA ALA A 81 3.75 6.34 6.93
C ALA A 81 4.49 7.61 6.47
N VAL A 82 4.26 8.75 7.12
CA VAL A 82 4.92 10.00 6.71
C VAL A 82 6.42 9.97 6.93
N ALA A 83 6.93 9.25 7.93
CA ALA A 83 8.37 9.05 8.09
C ALA A 83 8.99 8.23 6.95
N GLY A 84 8.20 7.37 6.31
CA GLY A 84 8.56 6.60 5.12
C GLY A 84 8.29 7.31 3.78
N GLY A 85 7.80 8.57 3.78
CA GLY A 85 7.47 9.33 2.57
C GLY A 85 6.06 9.06 2.02
N VAL A 86 5.26 8.25 2.72
CA VAL A 86 3.85 7.99 2.36
C VAL A 86 2.99 9.15 2.83
N THR A 87 2.43 9.90 1.90
CA THR A 87 1.61 11.08 2.17
C THR A 87 0.11 10.81 2.12
N SER A 88 -0.26 9.67 1.54
CA SER A 88 -1.65 9.26 1.39
C SER A 88 -1.76 7.75 1.49
N PHE A 89 -2.83 7.25 2.10
CA PHE A 89 -3.11 5.82 2.18
C PHE A 89 -4.59 5.52 1.93
N ILE A 90 -4.87 4.27 1.53
CA ILE A 90 -6.23 3.73 1.45
C ILE A 90 -6.28 2.49 2.35
N ASP A 91 -7.12 2.54 3.37
CA ASP A 91 -7.19 1.53 4.43
C ASP A 91 -8.35 0.55 4.20
N MET A 92 -8.06 -0.72 4.45
CA MET A 92 -8.96 -1.84 4.20
C MET A 92 -10.13 -1.91 5.20
N PRO A 93 -11.23 -2.61 4.85
CA PRO A 93 -12.47 -2.58 5.63
C PRO A 93 -12.47 -3.46 6.87
N ASN A 94 -11.41 -4.22 7.15
CA ASN A 94 -11.34 -5.27 8.16
C ASN A 94 -11.04 -4.78 9.59
N THR A 95 -11.68 -3.71 9.99
CA THR A 95 -11.66 -3.19 11.38
C THR A 95 -12.72 -3.86 12.26
N VAL A 96 -12.87 -3.46 13.51
CA VAL A 96 -13.93 -3.95 14.41
C VAL A 96 -14.75 -2.76 14.93
N PRO A 97 -16.00 -2.59 14.42
CA PRO A 97 -16.67 -3.42 13.41
C PRO A 97 -16.04 -3.31 12.02
N ASN A 98 -16.31 -4.31 11.14
CA ASN A 98 -15.95 -4.22 9.72
C ASN A 98 -16.70 -3.05 9.06
N VAL A 99 -16.07 -2.39 8.09
CA VAL A 99 -16.64 -1.22 7.39
C VAL A 99 -17.62 -1.70 6.31
N LEU A 100 -18.78 -2.23 6.73
CA LEU A 100 -19.80 -2.79 5.84
C LEU A 100 -20.98 -1.86 5.58
N THR A 101 -21.04 -0.71 6.24
CA THR A 101 -22.10 0.29 6.08
C THR A 101 -21.51 1.69 5.90
N ILE A 102 -22.32 2.58 5.31
CA ILE A 102 -21.92 3.98 5.12
C ILE A 102 -21.70 4.70 6.46
N ASP A 103 -22.44 4.34 7.51
CA ASP A 103 -22.31 4.97 8.82
C ASP A 103 -20.95 4.64 9.45
N ILE A 104 -20.53 3.37 9.38
CA ILE A 104 -19.20 2.95 9.86
C ILE A 104 -18.10 3.59 9.02
N LEU A 105 -18.28 3.69 7.69
CA LEU A 105 -17.34 4.37 6.81
C LEU A 105 -17.19 5.85 7.19
N ASN A 106 -18.29 6.56 7.41
CA ASN A 106 -18.29 7.97 7.83
C ASN A 106 -17.62 8.15 9.20
N GLU A 107 -17.86 7.26 10.15
CA GLU A 107 -17.19 7.29 11.45
C GLU A 107 -15.67 7.10 11.29
N LYS A 108 -15.23 6.23 10.40
CA LYS A 108 -13.80 6.04 10.13
C LYS A 108 -13.17 7.29 9.50
N TYR A 109 -13.88 7.97 8.58
CA TYR A 109 -13.46 9.28 8.06
C TYR A 109 -13.36 10.33 9.16
N ARG A 110 -14.32 10.37 10.09
CA ARG A 110 -14.30 11.28 11.26
C ARG A 110 -13.09 11.03 12.15
N LEU A 111 -12.81 9.77 12.51
CA LEU A 111 -11.65 9.40 13.34
C LEU A 111 -10.32 9.81 12.64
N ALA A 112 -10.21 9.58 11.34
CA ALA A 112 -9.01 9.93 10.60
C ALA A 112 -8.79 11.45 10.53
N SER A 113 -9.85 12.25 10.40
CA SER A 113 -9.76 13.72 10.38
C SER A 113 -9.15 14.31 11.66
N GLU A 114 -9.28 13.62 12.77
CA GLU A 114 -8.76 14.06 14.07
C GLU A 114 -7.33 13.54 14.34
N LYS A 115 -6.93 12.42 13.72
CA LYS A 115 -5.74 11.68 14.13
C LYS A 115 -4.66 11.58 13.07
N SER A 116 -5.02 11.42 11.79
CA SER A 116 -4.08 11.06 10.74
C SER A 116 -3.15 12.22 10.34
N LEU A 117 -1.85 11.95 10.25
CA LEU A 117 -0.85 12.89 9.70
C LEU A 117 -0.76 12.80 8.18
N ALA A 118 -1.14 11.67 7.57
CA ALA A 118 -1.23 11.47 6.13
C ALA A 118 -2.67 11.66 5.64
N ASN A 119 -2.87 11.98 4.36
CA ASN A 119 -4.18 11.96 3.72
C ASN A 119 -4.72 10.52 3.71
N TYR A 120 -6.02 10.38 3.74
CA TYR A 120 -6.65 9.08 3.97
C TYR A 120 -7.85 8.82 3.07
N GLY A 121 -8.00 7.58 2.68
CA GLY A 121 -9.18 7.02 2.05
C GLY A 121 -9.50 5.65 2.64
N PHE A 122 -10.69 5.15 2.38
CA PHE A 122 -11.16 3.89 2.94
C PHE A 122 -11.95 3.11 1.91
N PHE A 123 -11.72 1.79 1.86
CA PHE A 123 -12.59 0.89 1.13
C PHE A 123 -13.88 0.63 1.93
N LEU A 124 -15.01 0.58 1.22
CA LEU A 124 -16.22 0.01 1.76
C LEU A 124 -16.14 -1.52 1.61
N GLY A 125 -16.36 -2.24 2.70
CA GLY A 125 -16.36 -3.69 2.69
C GLY A 125 -17.58 -4.23 1.95
N VAL A 126 -17.39 -5.31 1.19
CA VAL A 126 -18.46 -5.98 0.45
C VAL A 126 -18.41 -7.50 0.67
N ASN A 127 -19.57 -8.09 0.97
CA ASN A 127 -19.78 -9.52 1.07
C ASN A 127 -21.21 -9.87 0.61
N GLY A 128 -21.62 -11.15 0.75
CA GLY A 128 -22.97 -11.57 0.38
C GLY A 128 -24.10 -10.90 1.16
N ASP A 129 -23.81 -10.46 2.40
CA ASP A 129 -24.85 -9.93 3.31
C ASP A 129 -25.21 -8.48 3.00
N ASN A 130 -24.27 -7.64 2.49
CA ASN A 130 -24.47 -6.20 2.23
C ASN A 130 -24.45 -5.81 0.74
N LEU A 131 -24.35 -6.77 -0.17
CA LEU A 131 -24.17 -6.53 -1.61
C LEU A 131 -25.16 -5.55 -2.21
N ASP A 132 -26.46 -5.71 -1.93
CA ASP A 132 -27.53 -4.85 -2.49
C ASP A 132 -27.43 -3.41 -2.00
N GLU A 133 -26.98 -3.20 -0.77
CA GLU A 133 -26.74 -1.87 -0.21
C GLU A 133 -25.51 -1.24 -0.87
N VAL A 134 -24.42 -1.97 -1.00
CA VAL A 134 -23.18 -1.51 -1.65
C VAL A 134 -23.47 -1.06 -3.09
N ILE A 135 -24.19 -1.87 -3.87
CA ILE A 135 -24.57 -1.52 -5.26
C ILE A 135 -25.40 -0.24 -5.31
N LYS A 136 -26.34 -0.04 -4.38
CA LYS A 136 -27.16 1.20 -4.31
C LYS A 136 -26.36 2.43 -3.93
N LEU A 137 -25.37 2.26 -3.03
CA LEU A 137 -24.50 3.35 -2.55
C LEU A 137 -23.43 3.74 -3.57
N ASP A 138 -23.03 2.81 -4.44
CA ASP A 138 -21.97 3.06 -5.42
C ASP A 138 -22.46 3.99 -6.55
N THR A 139 -22.32 5.28 -6.30
CA THR A 139 -22.56 6.34 -7.29
C THR A 139 -21.31 6.67 -8.11
N GLY A 140 -20.22 5.88 -7.98
CA GLY A 140 -18.89 6.16 -8.54
C GLY A 140 -18.07 7.17 -7.72
N ARG A 141 -18.51 7.50 -6.50
CA ARG A 141 -17.82 8.41 -5.57
C ARG A 141 -16.99 7.68 -4.50
N LEU A 142 -17.17 6.38 -4.35
CA LEU A 142 -16.31 5.58 -3.49
C LEU A 142 -14.92 5.42 -4.13
N LEU A 143 -13.86 5.44 -3.34
CA LEU A 143 -12.51 5.09 -3.80
C LEU A 143 -12.48 3.65 -4.33
N GLY A 144 -13.19 2.76 -3.63
CA GLY A 144 -13.38 1.38 -4.03
C GLY A 144 -14.18 0.58 -3.02
N VAL A 145 -14.48 -0.65 -3.39
CA VAL A 145 -15.06 -1.67 -2.52
C VAL A 145 -14.08 -2.86 -2.40
N SER A 146 -14.09 -3.54 -1.25
CA SER A 146 -13.13 -4.65 -1.04
C SER A 146 -13.68 -5.72 -0.10
N ASP A 147 -13.27 -6.97 -0.33
CA ASP A 147 -13.47 -8.11 0.58
C ASP A 147 -12.23 -8.38 1.45
N ASP A 148 -11.15 -7.59 1.28
CA ASP A 148 -9.87 -7.88 1.91
C ASP A 148 -9.93 -7.88 3.44
N GLY A 149 -9.44 -8.97 4.01
CA GLY A 149 -9.42 -9.21 5.45
C GLY A 149 -10.78 -9.54 6.08
N LEU A 150 -11.90 -9.51 5.34
CA LEU A 150 -13.23 -9.84 5.89
C LEU A 150 -13.36 -11.33 6.24
N TYR A 151 -12.60 -12.19 5.58
CA TYR A 151 -12.58 -13.64 5.83
C TYR A 151 -12.04 -14.00 7.23
N PHE A 152 -11.26 -13.13 7.87
CA PHE A 152 -10.81 -13.34 9.26
C PHE A 152 -11.96 -13.32 10.27
N THR A 153 -13.07 -12.66 9.95
CA THR A 153 -14.22 -12.55 10.84
C THR A 153 -15.30 -13.61 10.58
N LYS A 154 -15.42 -14.05 9.34
CA LYS A 154 -16.41 -15.07 8.93
C LYS A 154 -15.91 -15.76 7.68
N LYS A 155 -15.83 -17.09 7.71
CA LYS A 155 -15.55 -17.93 6.53
C LYS A 155 -16.57 -17.67 5.42
N GLY A 156 -16.14 -17.76 4.17
CA GLY A 156 -16.99 -17.53 2.99
C GLY A 156 -17.28 -16.04 2.70
N ASN A 157 -16.58 -15.12 3.36
CA ASN A 157 -16.69 -13.69 3.05
C ASN A 157 -15.82 -13.24 1.86
N LEU A 158 -14.94 -14.09 1.34
CA LEU A 158 -14.22 -13.77 0.11
C LEU A 158 -15.16 -13.79 -1.08
N LEU A 159 -15.09 -12.77 -1.92
CA LEU A 159 -15.84 -12.70 -3.18
C LEU A 159 -15.42 -13.84 -4.12
N ALA A 160 -14.16 -14.21 -4.11
CA ALA A 160 -13.60 -15.29 -4.92
C ALA A 160 -14.29 -16.65 -4.70
N ASP A 161 -14.83 -16.90 -3.50
CA ASP A 161 -15.50 -18.15 -3.13
C ASP A 161 -17.03 -18.10 -3.29
N ASN A 162 -17.57 -16.92 -3.66
CA ASN A 162 -19.02 -16.73 -3.89
C ASN A 162 -19.28 -16.19 -5.31
N PRO A 163 -19.32 -17.07 -6.34
CA PRO A 163 -19.47 -16.64 -7.73
C PRO A 163 -20.71 -15.81 -8.01
N GLU A 164 -21.84 -16.09 -7.37
CA GLU A 164 -23.08 -15.32 -7.58
C GLU A 164 -22.95 -13.90 -7.05
N THR A 165 -22.42 -13.74 -5.86
CA THR A 165 -22.11 -12.42 -5.27
C THR A 165 -21.13 -11.65 -6.14
N MET A 166 -20.06 -12.32 -6.59
CA MET A 166 -19.05 -11.73 -7.46
C MET A 166 -19.67 -11.28 -8.81
N GLU A 167 -20.43 -12.14 -9.48
CA GLU A 167 -21.08 -11.77 -10.75
C GLU A 167 -22.04 -10.59 -10.59
N LYS A 168 -22.85 -10.58 -9.54
CA LYS A 168 -23.77 -9.48 -9.27
C LYS A 168 -23.06 -8.17 -8.94
N LEU A 169 -21.99 -8.23 -8.14
CA LEU A 169 -21.14 -7.07 -7.85
C LEU A 169 -20.50 -6.52 -9.12
N PHE A 170 -19.84 -7.37 -9.90
CA PHE A 170 -19.11 -6.97 -11.11
C PHE A 170 -20.01 -6.41 -12.20
N ALA A 171 -21.25 -6.90 -12.29
CA ALA A 171 -22.24 -6.39 -13.24
C ALA A 171 -22.76 -4.98 -12.88
N ASN A 172 -22.67 -4.55 -11.63
CA ASN A 172 -23.36 -3.35 -11.14
C ASN A 172 -22.45 -2.31 -10.48
N CYS A 173 -21.28 -2.67 -9.98
CA CYS A 173 -20.35 -1.76 -9.32
C CYS A 173 -19.60 -0.88 -10.34
N LYS A 174 -19.51 0.43 -10.06
CA LYS A 174 -18.83 1.43 -10.91
C LYS A 174 -17.46 1.84 -10.37
N SER A 175 -17.26 1.67 -9.08
CA SER A 175 -15.99 1.94 -8.40
C SER A 175 -14.99 0.81 -8.63
N VAL A 176 -13.76 0.99 -8.17
CA VAL A 176 -12.75 -0.09 -8.16
C VAL A 176 -13.21 -1.20 -7.22
N ILE A 177 -13.16 -2.44 -7.70
CA ILE A 177 -13.40 -3.65 -6.91
C ILE A 177 -12.03 -4.26 -6.63
N ALA A 178 -11.53 -4.06 -5.41
CA ALA A 178 -10.24 -4.60 -4.96
C ALA A 178 -10.47 -5.90 -4.19
N ILE A 179 -9.88 -7.00 -4.64
CA ILE A 179 -10.13 -8.31 -4.02
C ILE A 179 -8.86 -9.01 -3.58
N HIS A 180 -8.96 -9.70 -2.44
CA HIS A 180 -8.02 -10.71 -2.02
C HIS A 180 -8.25 -11.98 -2.84
N SER A 181 -7.25 -12.44 -3.58
CA SER A 181 -7.43 -13.47 -4.58
C SER A 181 -6.74 -14.79 -4.22
N GLU A 182 -7.36 -15.55 -3.31
CA GLU A 182 -6.98 -16.93 -2.99
C GLU A 182 -8.24 -17.80 -2.95
N LYS A 183 -8.16 -19.02 -3.47
CA LYS A 183 -9.26 -19.99 -3.44
C LYS A 183 -9.27 -20.70 -2.08
N GLU A 184 -10.20 -20.31 -1.20
CA GLU A 184 -10.27 -20.78 0.19
C GLU A 184 -10.34 -22.30 0.31
N GLN A 185 -11.12 -22.95 -0.57
CA GLN A 185 -11.22 -24.41 -0.60
C GLN A 185 -9.85 -25.10 -0.72
N LEU A 186 -8.98 -24.62 -1.63
CA LEU A 186 -7.64 -25.21 -1.81
C LEU A 186 -6.73 -24.93 -0.61
N VAL A 187 -6.88 -23.76 0.01
CA VAL A 187 -6.16 -23.43 1.24
C VAL A 187 -6.58 -24.37 2.38
N GLU A 188 -7.89 -24.57 2.60
CA GLU A 188 -8.43 -25.45 3.63
C GLU A 188 -8.01 -26.93 3.42
N GLU A 189 -8.05 -27.43 2.19
CA GLU A 189 -7.58 -28.78 1.85
C GLU A 189 -6.09 -28.94 2.20
N ASN A 190 -5.26 -27.95 1.89
CA ASN A 190 -3.85 -27.96 2.23
C ASN A 190 -3.63 -27.83 3.74
N GLU A 191 -4.34 -26.91 4.43
CA GLU A 191 -4.27 -26.78 5.89
C GLU A 191 -4.59 -28.11 6.58
N LYS A 192 -5.66 -28.79 6.16
CA LYS A 192 -6.05 -30.09 6.69
C LYS A 192 -4.92 -31.10 6.51
N ARG A 193 -4.36 -31.21 5.29
CA ARG A 193 -3.25 -32.15 4.99
C ARG A 193 -2.02 -31.92 5.87
N TYR A 194 -1.60 -30.65 6.04
CA TYR A 194 -0.43 -30.34 6.86
C TYR A 194 -0.72 -30.49 8.37
N ARG A 195 -1.95 -30.22 8.81
CA ARG A 195 -2.38 -30.47 10.19
C ARG A 195 -2.41 -31.95 10.52
N GLU A 196 -2.85 -32.83 9.60
CA GLU A 196 -2.80 -34.28 9.76
C GLU A 196 -1.36 -34.80 9.87
N GLN A 197 -0.40 -34.17 9.20
CA GLN A 197 1.00 -34.58 9.19
C GLN A 197 1.79 -34.05 10.40
N TYR A 198 1.54 -32.82 10.84
CA TYR A 198 2.36 -32.12 11.84
C TYR A 198 1.58 -31.69 13.09
N GLY A 199 0.30 -31.96 13.19
CA GLY A 199 -0.56 -31.45 14.27
C GLY A 199 -0.70 -29.93 14.22
N GLU A 200 -0.66 -29.29 15.39
CA GLU A 200 -0.71 -27.84 15.50
C GLU A 200 0.65 -27.15 15.26
N GLU A 201 1.75 -27.90 15.25
CA GLU A 201 3.14 -27.44 15.15
C GLU A 201 3.63 -27.47 13.69
N VAL A 202 2.81 -27.01 12.75
CA VAL A 202 3.20 -26.93 11.32
C VAL A 202 4.36 -25.95 11.18
N PRO A 203 5.51 -26.37 10.62
CA PRO A 203 6.61 -25.44 10.31
C PRO A 203 6.16 -24.36 9.34
N VAL A 204 6.53 -23.11 9.62
CA VAL A 204 6.10 -21.93 8.84
C VAL A 204 6.58 -21.98 7.37
N GLU A 205 7.64 -22.71 7.09
CA GLU A 205 8.18 -22.95 5.74
C GLU A 205 7.17 -23.62 4.80
N PHE A 206 6.12 -24.27 5.35
CA PHE A 206 5.02 -24.82 4.56
C PHE A 206 3.92 -23.81 4.23
N HIS A 207 4.02 -22.57 4.74
CA HIS A 207 3.03 -21.54 4.47
C HIS A 207 2.78 -21.31 2.96
N PRO A 208 3.82 -21.19 2.08
CA PRO A 208 3.63 -21.06 0.63
C PRO A 208 3.07 -22.32 -0.05
N LEU A 209 3.12 -23.47 0.60
CA LEU A 209 2.50 -24.72 0.08
C LEU A 209 1.05 -24.85 0.55
N ILE A 210 0.72 -24.32 1.71
CA ILE A 210 -0.66 -24.23 2.22
C ILE A 210 -1.43 -23.20 1.41
N ARG A 211 -0.91 -21.96 1.34
CA ARG A 211 -1.42 -20.87 0.48
C ARG A 211 -0.69 -20.92 -0.85
N SER A 212 -1.06 -21.89 -1.66
CA SER A 212 -0.29 -22.32 -2.82
C SER A 212 -0.43 -21.37 -4.03
N GLU A 213 0.54 -21.43 -4.94
CA GLU A 213 0.46 -20.77 -6.25
C GLU A 213 -0.87 -21.12 -6.97
N LYS A 214 -1.28 -22.39 -6.91
CA LYS A 214 -2.53 -22.83 -7.53
C LYS A 214 -3.76 -22.13 -6.95
N ALA A 215 -3.80 -21.91 -5.62
CA ALA A 215 -4.91 -21.22 -4.97
C ALA A 215 -5.02 -19.76 -5.43
N CYS A 216 -3.90 -19.06 -5.58
CA CYS A 216 -3.84 -17.71 -6.11
C CYS A 216 -4.23 -17.69 -7.59
N TYR A 217 -3.58 -18.49 -8.43
CA TYR A 217 -3.78 -18.48 -9.88
C TYR A 217 -5.23 -18.79 -10.29
N GLU A 218 -5.85 -19.85 -9.72
CA GLU A 218 -7.23 -20.21 -10.05
C GLU A 218 -8.23 -19.12 -9.65
N SER A 219 -8.03 -18.49 -8.50
CA SER A 219 -8.86 -17.39 -8.02
C SER A 219 -8.73 -16.17 -8.92
N THR A 220 -7.49 -15.71 -9.18
CA THR A 220 -7.19 -14.55 -10.02
C THR A 220 -7.72 -14.73 -11.43
N LYS A 221 -7.48 -15.89 -12.04
CA LYS A 221 -7.99 -16.21 -13.37
C LYS A 221 -9.52 -16.11 -13.42
N ARG A 222 -10.22 -16.72 -12.45
CA ARG A 222 -11.68 -16.70 -12.38
C ARG A 222 -12.24 -15.27 -12.22
N ALA A 223 -11.63 -14.47 -11.36
CA ALA A 223 -12.02 -13.08 -11.17
C ALA A 223 -11.87 -12.25 -12.46
N ILE A 224 -10.75 -12.42 -13.17
CA ILE A 224 -10.50 -11.78 -14.47
C ILE A 224 -11.53 -12.19 -15.53
N GLU A 225 -11.88 -13.47 -15.61
CA GLU A 225 -12.93 -13.96 -16.53
C GLU A 225 -14.28 -13.27 -16.28
N ILE A 226 -14.67 -13.14 -15.02
CA ILE A 226 -15.94 -12.50 -14.65
C ILE A 226 -15.85 -10.98 -14.89
N ALA A 227 -14.73 -10.34 -14.53
CA ALA A 227 -14.54 -8.90 -14.76
C ALA A 227 -14.62 -8.55 -16.26
N ASN A 228 -14.00 -9.36 -17.13
CA ASN A 228 -14.08 -9.19 -18.58
C ASN A 228 -15.52 -9.35 -19.11
N LYS A 229 -16.30 -10.28 -18.56
CA LYS A 229 -17.69 -10.52 -18.94
C LYS A 229 -18.58 -9.27 -18.72
N TYR A 230 -18.32 -8.52 -17.65
CA TYR A 230 -19.15 -7.37 -17.25
C TYR A 230 -18.48 -6.02 -17.47
N GLY A 231 -17.21 -5.97 -17.88
CA GLY A 231 -16.43 -4.74 -18.01
C GLY A 231 -16.15 -4.05 -16.67
N ALA A 232 -16.08 -4.83 -15.57
CA ALA A 232 -15.87 -4.33 -14.23
C ALA A 232 -14.45 -3.76 -14.04
N ARG A 233 -14.31 -2.78 -13.17
CA ARG A 233 -13.02 -2.22 -12.74
C ARG A 233 -12.43 -3.09 -11.62
N LEU A 234 -11.75 -4.16 -11.99
CA LEU A 234 -11.14 -5.11 -11.07
C LEU A 234 -9.70 -4.71 -10.72
N HIS A 235 -9.37 -4.75 -9.44
CA HIS A 235 -8.01 -4.64 -8.95
C HIS A 235 -7.66 -5.86 -8.10
N ILE A 236 -6.66 -6.65 -8.53
CA ILE A 236 -6.16 -7.78 -7.77
C ILE A 236 -5.09 -7.27 -6.81
N LEU A 237 -5.35 -7.43 -5.51
CA LEU A 237 -4.44 -7.02 -4.43
C LEU A 237 -3.22 -7.95 -4.34
N HIS A 238 -2.09 -7.43 -3.85
CA HIS A 238 -0.88 -8.17 -3.40
C HIS A 238 -0.53 -9.42 -4.23
N LEU A 239 -0.38 -9.30 -5.55
CA LEU A 239 0.02 -10.40 -6.43
C LEU A 239 1.31 -11.06 -5.94
N THR A 240 1.37 -12.39 -5.89
CA THR A 240 2.47 -13.08 -5.20
C THR A 240 3.16 -14.16 -6.02
N THR A 241 2.66 -14.52 -7.22
CA THR A 241 3.26 -15.57 -8.07
C THR A 241 3.64 -15.06 -9.45
N GLU A 242 4.72 -15.61 -10.04
CA GLU A 242 5.10 -15.32 -11.42
C GLU A 242 3.97 -15.74 -12.39
N ALA A 243 3.35 -16.89 -12.15
CA ALA A 243 2.30 -17.43 -13.01
C ALA A 243 1.12 -16.46 -13.19
N GLU A 244 0.67 -15.83 -12.11
CA GLU A 244 -0.42 -14.85 -12.13
C GLU A 244 -0.09 -13.64 -13.00
N THR A 245 1.18 -13.21 -13.07
CA THR A 245 1.58 -12.00 -13.82
C THR A 245 1.23 -12.09 -15.30
N HIS A 246 1.15 -13.30 -15.86
CA HIS A 246 0.82 -13.55 -17.26
C HIS A 246 -0.68 -13.36 -17.58
N LEU A 247 -1.51 -13.18 -16.57
CA LEU A 247 -2.93 -12.88 -16.73
C LEU A 247 -3.21 -11.39 -16.99
N PHE A 248 -2.20 -10.53 -16.80
CA PHE A 248 -2.34 -9.06 -16.89
C PHE A 248 -1.70 -8.51 -18.15
N ARG A 249 -2.32 -7.46 -18.70
CA ARG A 249 -1.90 -6.79 -19.95
C ARG A 249 -0.92 -5.67 -19.64
N ASN A 250 0.00 -5.42 -20.59
CA ASN A 250 0.93 -4.28 -20.58
C ASN A 250 0.99 -3.55 -21.94
N ASP A 251 0.07 -3.87 -22.84
CA ASP A 251 0.00 -3.32 -24.21
C ASP A 251 -0.94 -2.10 -24.33
N ILE A 252 -1.55 -1.68 -23.22
CA ILE A 252 -2.39 -0.48 -23.14
C ILE A 252 -1.99 0.35 -21.90
N PRO A 253 -2.17 1.68 -21.95
CA PRO A 253 -1.88 2.55 -20.79
C PRO A 253 -2.81 2.26 -19.62
N LEU A 254 -2.32 2.50 -18.38
CA LEU A 254 -3.09 2.22 -17.15
C LEU A 254 -4.49 2.84 -17.14
N ILE A 255 -4.63 4.06 -17.65
CA ILE A 255 -5.92 4.77 -17.67
C ILE A 255 -7.01 4.04 -18.49
N GLU A 256 -6.61 3.16 -19.40
CA GLU A 256 -7.49 2.35 -20.25
C GLU A 256 -7.71 0.93 -19.70
N LYS A 257 -6.96 0.53 -18.66
CA LYS A 257 -7.10 -0.80 -18.05
C LYS A 257 -8.33 -0.84 -17.16
N ASN A 258 -9.21 -1.82 -17.38
CA ASN A 258 -10.26 -2.18 -16.45
C ASN A 258 -9.78 -3.22 -15.41
N ILE A 259 -8.77 -3.99 -15.75
CA ILE A 259 -8.18 -5.01 -14.87
C ILE A 259 -6.75 -4.61 -14.56
N THR A 260 -6.49 -4.40 -13.28
CA THR A 260 -5.22 -3.92 -12.75
C THR A 260 -4.76 -4.79 -11.59
N THR A 261 -3.49 -4.68 -11.22
CA THR A 261 -2.95 -5.40 -10.07
C THR A 261 -1.83 -4.63 -9.41
N GLU A 262 -1.54 -5.02 -8.18
CA GLU A 262 -0.44 -4.49 -7.39
C GLU A 262 0.45 -5.60 -6.84
N VAL A 263 1.65 -5.22 -6.43
CA VAL A 263 2.54 -6.07 -5.65
C VAL A 263 2.92 -5.38 -4.36
N SER A 264 2.84 -6.09 -3.24
CA SER A 264 3.33 -5.54 -1.98
C SER A 264 4.85 -5.65 -1.89
N VAL A 265 5.49 -4.64 -1.30
CA VAL A 265 6.96 -4.54 -1.21
C VAL A 265 7.62 -5.76 -0.57
N HIS A 266 6.94 -6.44 0.35
CA HIS A 266 7.48 -7.64 1.00
C HIS A 266 7.55 -8.85 0.06
N HIS A 267 6.64 -8.97 -0.93
CA HIS A 267 6.72 -10.00 -1.98
C HIS A 267 7.87 -9.75 -2.97
N LEU A 268 8.33 -8.51 -3.11
CA LEU A 268 9.53 -8.18 -3.87
C LEU A 268 10.82 -8.36 -3.07
N TRP A 269 10.74 -8.22 -1.74
CA TRP A 269 11.92 -8.23 -0.86
C TRP A 269 12.29 -9.62 -0.36
N PHE A 270 11.32 -10.39 0.14
CA PHE A 270 11.53 -11.71 0.74
C PHE A 270 11.24 -12.84 -0.26
N SER A 271 11.82 -13.99 0.00
CA SER A 271 11.49 -15.28 -0.62
C SER A 271 11.20 -16.34 0.45
N ASP A 272 10.76 -17.52 0.03
CA ASP A 272 10.50 -18.66 0.92
C ASP A 272 11.72 -19.08 1.74
N ALA A 273 12.93 -18.81 1.26
CA ALA A 273 14.17 -19.07 2.02
C ALA A 273 14.26 -18.27 3.32
N ASP A 274 13.61 -17.09 3.39
CA ASP A 274 13.62 -16.22 4.55
C ASP A 274 12.79 -16.74 5.73
N TYR A 275 11.84 -17.67 5.49
CA TYR A 275 11.08 -18.30 6.58
C TYR A 275 11.98 -19.00 7.61
N LYS A 276 13.10 -19.57 7.19
CA LYS A 276 14.08 -20.21 8.10
C LYS A 276 14.67 -19.24 9.13
N ARG A 277 14.79 -17.97 8.77
CA ARG A 277 15.41 -16.93 9.61
C ARG A 277 14.36 -16.10 10.36
N LEU A 278 13.28 -15.75 9.69
CA LEU A 278 12.28 -14.81 10.20
C LEU A 278 11.01 -15.49 10.71
N CYS A 279 10.87 -16.78 10.48
CA CYS A 279 9.73 -17.57 10.94
C CYS A 279 8.38 -16.89 10.65
N THR A 280 7.50 -16.86 11.62
CA THR A 280 6.16 -16.26 11.50
C THR A 280 6.16 -14.74 11.36
N LEU A 281 7.29 -14.06 11.58
CA LEU A 281 7.39 -12.62 11.38
C LEU A 281 7.09 -12.20 9.94
N ILE A 282 7.37 -13.08 8.97
CA ILE A 282 7.06 -12.86 7.54
C ILE A 282 5.89 -13.72 7.04
N LYS A 283 5.02 -14.19 7.93
CA LYS A 283 3.78 -14.84 7.55
C LYS A 283 2.76 -13.78 7.12
N TRP A 284 2.47 -13.71 5.81
CA TRP A 284 1.42 -12.91 5.18
C TRP A 284 0.43 -13.79 4.42
N ASN A 285 -0.73 -13.28 4.10
CA ASN A 285 -1.69 -13.85 3.18
C ASN A 285 -1.94 -12.86 2.03
N PRO A 286 -1.59 -13.23 0.79
CA PRO A 286 -0.98 -14.50 0.34
C PRO A 286 0.44 -14.70 0.88
N ALA A 287 0.86 -15.96 0.92
CA ALA A 287 2.20 -16.31 1.40
C ALA A 287 3.30 -15.75 0.49
N ILE A 288 4.44 -15.39 1.08
CA ILE A 288 5.68 -15.15 0.35
C ILE A 288 6.08 -16.46 -0.34
N LYS A 289 6.34 -16.39 -1.65
CA LYS A 289 6.62 -17.54 -2.51
C LYS A 289 8.12 -17.70 -2.78
N THR A 290 8.44 -18.48 -3.81
CA THR A 290 9.79 -18.84 -4.17
C THR A 290 10.61 -17.64 -4.68
N GLU A 291 11.93 -17.78 -4.70
CA GLU A 291 12.83 -16.81 -5.33
C GLU A 291 12.49 -16.58 -6.82
N LYS A 292 12.03 -17.64 -7.52
CA LYS A 292 11.57 -17.52 -8.91
C LYS A 292 10.35 -16.59 -9.01
N ASP A 293 9.39 -16.73 -8.10
CA ASP A 293 8.21 -15.85 -8.05
C ASP A 293 8.61 -14.41 -7.77
N ARG A 294 9.49 -14.18 -6.79
CA ARG A 294 10.01 -12.86 -6.47
C ARG A 294 10.64 -12.16 -7.67
N GLN A 295 11.48 -12.88 -8.44
CA GLN A 295 12.09 -12.36 -9.66
C GLN A 295 11.06 -12.12 -10.77
N GLY A 296 10.08 -13.02 -10.91
CA GLY A 296 8.98 -12.90 -11.86
C GLY A 296 8.10 -11.66 -11.58
N LEU A 297 7.79 -11.41 -10.30
CA LEU A 297 7.07 -10.21 -9.87
C LEU A 297 7.83 -8.92 -10.19
N LEU A 298 9.14 -8.87 -9.89
CA LEU A 298 9.97 -7.72 -10.23
C LEU A 298 10.00 -7.46 -11.74
N LYS A 299 10.16 -8.51 -12.54
CA LYS A 299 10.10 -8.41 -14.01
C LYS A 299 8.76 -7.88 -14.49
N ALA A 300 7.66 -8.38 -13.93
CA ALA A 300 6.31 -7.94 -14.30
C ALA A 300 6.00 -6.49 -13.85
N LEU A 301 6.62 -6.02 -12.77
CA LEU A 301 6.56 -4.62 -12.35
C LEU A 301 7.27 -3.71 -13.35
N LEU A 302 8.42 -4.14 -13.86
CA LEU A 302 9.23 -3.36 -14.78
C LEU A 302 8.63 -3.31 -16.19
N ASP A 303 7.92 -4.36 -16.62
CA ASP A 303 7.27 -4.44 -17.93
C ASP A 303 5.78 -4.05 -17.94
N ASP A 304 5.30 -3.40 -16.84
CA ASP A 304 3.96 -2.81 -16.72
C ASP A 304 2.78 -3.80 -16.69
N ARG A 305 3.02 -5.10 -16.46
CA ARG A 305 1.97 -6.07 -16.12
C ARG A 305 1.46 -5.85 -14.69
N ILE A 306 2.35 -5.47 -13.78
CA ILE A 306 1.98 -5.01 -12.43
C ILE A 306 1.93 -3.49 -12.43
N ASP A 307 0.81 -2.93 -12.00
CA ASP A 307 0.52 -1.51 -12.14
C ASP A 307 1.02 -0.68 -10.96
N LEU A 308 0.91 -1.20 -9.72
CA LEU A 308 1.23 -0.47 -8.48
C LEU A 308 2.18 -1.25 -7.59
N VAL A 309 2.82 -0.50 -6.69
CA VAL A 309 3.52 -1.04 -5.51
C VAL A 309 2.83 -0.51 -4.26
N THR A 310 2.44 -1.42 -3.36
CA THR A 310 1.76 -1.15 -2.10
C THR A 310 2.48 -1.81 -0.93
N THR A 311 1.94 -1.75 0.27
CA THR A 311 2.59 -2.39 1.41
C THR A 311 1.86 -3.59 1.97
N ASP A 312 0.54 -3.64 1.90
CA ASP A 312 -0.24 -4.54 2.75
C ASP A 312 0.24 -4.44 4.22
N HIS A 313 0.44 -3.19 4.66
CA HIS A 313 0.86 -2.92 6.03
C HIS A 313 -0.20 -3.40 7.01
N ALA A 314 0.08 -4.49 7.68
CA ALA A 314 -0.88 -5.20 8.53
C ALA A 314 -0.26 -5.52 9.90
N PRO A 315 -0.15 -4.52 10.81
CA PRO A 315 0.54 -4.69 12.09
C PRO A 315 -0.22 -5.63 13.02
N HIS A 316 0.56 -6.46 13.72
CA HIS A 316 0.13 -7.34 14.81
C HIS A 316 1.15 -7.24 15.93
N THR A 317 0.76 -7.52 17.18
CA THR A 317 1.71 -7.56 18.28
C THR A 317 2.71 -8.68 18.08
N LEU A 318 3.93 -8.52 18.62
CA LEU A 318 4.96 -9.56 18.50
C LEU A 318 4.49 -10.88 19.15
N GLU A 319 3.74 -10.80 20.26
CA GLU A 319 3.12 -11.97 20.90
C GLU A 319 2.17 -12.72 19.94
N GLU A 320 1.30 -12.01 19.22
CA GLU A 320 0.40 -12.63 18.24
C GLU A 320 1.16 -13.27 17.06
N LYS A 321 2.32 -12.73 16.69
CA LYS A 321 3.17 -13.28 15.63
C LYS A 321 3.93 -14.53 16.07
N GLN A 322 4.33 -14.63 17.33
CA GLN A 322 5.15 -15.73 17.85
C GLN A 322 4.35 -16.95 18.30
N ARG A 323 3.04 -16.99 18.06
CA ARG A 323 2.19 -18.16 18.32
C ARG A 323 2.47 -19.28 17.33
N PRO A 324 2.06 -20.53 17.66
CA PRO A 324 2.08 -21.66 16.71
C PRO A 324 1.40 -21.29 15.39
N TYR A 325 1.78 -21.96 14.31
CA TYR A 325 1.42 -21.60 12.93
C TYR A 325 -0.04 -21.19 12.73
N PHE A 326 -1.00 -22.01 13.18
CA PHE A 326 -2.43 -21.76 12.98
C PHE A 326 -2.98 -20.62 13.86
N GLN A 327 -2.29 -20.27 14.93
CA GLN A 327 -2.65 -19.19 15.84
C GLN A 327 -1.88 -17.89 15.56
N SER A 328 -0.77 -17.99 14.83
CA SER A 328 0.03 -16.84 14.43
C SER A 328 -0.73 -16.01 13.38
N MET A 329 -0.87 -14.72 13.65
CA MET A 329 -1.55 -13.80 12.74
C MET A 329 -0.72 -13.55 11.48
N SER A 330 -1.41 -13.39 10.34
CA SER A 330 -0.78 -13.02 9.05
C SER A 330 -0.76 -11.50 8.87
N GLY A 331 0.38 -10.97 8.41
CA GLY A 331 0.66 -9.54 8.29
C GLY A 331 1.80 -9.06 9.17
N ALA A 332 2.43 -7.96 8.80
CA ALA A 332 3.50 -7.31 9.56
C ALA A 332 3.54 -5.79 9.28
N PRO A 333 4.18 -4.97 10.16
CA PRO A 333 4.36 -3.55 9.93
C PRO A 333 5.45 -3.29 8.89
N ILE A 334 5.14 -2.54 7.82
CA ILE A 334 6.10 -2.28 6.75
C ILE A 334 5.95 -0.91 6.06
N VAL A 335 4.86 -0.16 6.28
CA VAL A 335 4.57 1.11 5.59
C VAL A 335 5.73 2.11 5.68
N GLN A 336 6.39 2.19 6.83
CA GLN A 336 7.54 3.08 7.07
C GLN A 336 8.72 2.80 6.14
N HIS A 337 8.85 1.58 5.63
CA HIS A 337 10.03 1.11 4.93
C HIS A 337 9.80 0.91 3.42
N SER A 338 8.58 1.14 2.92
CA SER A 338 8.20 0.83 1.53
C SER A 338 9.10 1.53 0.51
N LEU A 339 9.24 2.84 0.61
CA LEU A 339 10.12 3.60 -0.28
C LEU A 339 11.61 3.21 -0.08
N SER A 340 12.04 2.95 1.15
CA SER A 340 13.42 2.52 1.43
C SER A 340 13.77 1.20 0.74
N ILE A 341 12.85 0.24 0.71
CA ILE A 341 12.99 -1.03 -0.04
C ILE A 341 13.15 -0.75 -1.54
N MET A 342 12.30 0.08 -2.11
CA MET A 342 12.35 0.38 -3.54
C MET A 342 13.61 1.17 -3.92
N LEU A 343 14.07 2.08 -3.06
CA LEU A 343 15.35 2.79 -3.24
C LEU A 343 16.55 1.86 -3.11
N GLU A 344 16.47 0.83 -2.28
CA GLU A 344 17.51 -0.20 -2.23
C GLU A 344 17.58 -1.01 -3.54
N PHE A 345 16.44 -1.30 -4.19
CA PHE A 345 16.42 -1.89 -5.52
C PHE A 345 17.02 -0.95 -6.58
N PHE A 346 16.77 0.37 -6.48
CA PHE A 346 17.47 1.34 -7.32
C PHE A 346 18.98 1.30 -7.10
N LYS A 347 19.47 1.27 -5.87
CA LYS A 347 20.90 1.17 -5.55
C LYS A 347 21.54 -0.10 -6.11
N ARG A 348 20.79 -1.19 -6.22
CA ARG A 348 21.21 -2.45 -6.85
C ARG A 348 21.07 -2.44 -8.37
N GLY A 349 20.63 -1.35 -9.00
CA GLY A 349 20.45 -1.24 -10.45
C GLY A 349 19.26 -2.03 -11.01
N LEU A 350 18.29 -2.39 -10.16
CA LEU A 350 17.15 -3.21 -10.55
C LEU A 350 15.94 -2.40 -11.05
N ILE A 351 15.81 -1.14 -10.64
CA ILE A 351 14.69 -0.25 -11.01
C ILE A 351 15.19 1.19 -11.09
N SER A 352 14.57 2.05 -11.91
CA SER A 352 14.89 3.48 -11.95
C SER A 352 14.07 4.29 -10.93
N LEU A 353 14.52 5.50 -10.58
CA LEU A 353 13.77 6.40 -9.69
C LEU A 353 12.44 6.82 -10.30
N GLU A 354 12.44 7.05 -11.62
CA GLU A 354 11.24 7.42 -12.38
C GLU A 354 10.19 6.30 -12.32
N LYS A 355 10.61 5.03 -12.45
CA LYS A 355 9.71 3.88 -12.34
C LYS A 355 9.18 3.72 -10.90
N ILE A 356 9.96 4.04 -9.88
CA ILE A 356 9.48 4.10 -8.48
C ILE A 356 8.40 5.16 -8.34
N ALA A 357 8.62 6.39 -8.84
CA ALA A 357 7.61 7.45 -8.80
C ALA A 357 6.34 7.07 -9.57
N GLU A 358 6.49 6.41 -10.73
CA GLU A 358 5.36 5.89 -11.50
C GLU A 358 4.52 4.90 -10.67
N LYS A 359 5.16 3.86 -10.10
CA LYS A 359 4.46 2.76 -9.44
C LYS A 359 3.92 3.09 -8.05
N MET A 360 4.53 4.04 -7.34
CA MET A 360 4.14 4.39 -5.97
C MET A 360 3.40 5.73 -5.85
N CYS A 361 3.42 6.58 -6.89
CA CYS A 361 2.80 7.90 -6.82
C CYS A 361 1.79 8.13 -7.95
N HIS A 362 2.24 8.03 -9.23
CA HIS A 362 1.41 8.36 -10.39
C HIS A 362 0.29 7.35 -10.59
N ASN A 363 0.63 6.07 -10.63
CA ASN A 363 -0.31 5.00 -10.94
C ASN A 363 -1.41 4.84 -9.88
N PRO A 364 -1.14 4.90 -8.55
CA PRO A 364 -2.22 4.92 -7.56
C PRO A 364 -3.17 6.11 -7.74
N ALA A 365 -2.63 7.31 -8.04
CA ALA A 365 -3.48 8.49 -8.28
C ALA A 365 -4.38 8.31 -9.51
N ILE A 366 -3.88 7.67 -10.57
CA ILE A 366 -4.65 7.36 -11.79
C ILE A 366 -5.72 6.30 -11.50
N LEU A 367 -5.34 5.17 -10.89
CA LEU A 367 -6.25 4.06 -10.61
C LEU A 367 -7.45 4.49 -9.76
N TYR A 368 -7.16 5.17 -8.65
CA TYR A 368 -8.17 5.61 -7.69
C TYR A 368 -8.76 6.98 -8.02
N ARG A 369 -8.38 7.59 -9.16
CA ARG A 369 -8.85 8.90 -9.64
C ARG A 369 -8.69 10.00 -8.59
N ILE A 370 -7.56 10.01 -7.89
CA ILE A 370 -7.27 10.99 -6.84
C ILE A 370 -6.85 12.31 -7.50
N GLU A 371 -7.67 13.33 -7.34
CA GLU A 371 -7.46 14.62 -8.02
C GLU A 371 -6.29 15.41 -7.45
N LYS A 372 -5.45 15.94 -8.37
CA LYS A 372 -4.36 16.89 -8.08
C LYS A 372 -3.35 16.40 -7.05
N ARG A 373 -3.11 15.07 -6.97
CA ARG A 373 -2.11 14.40 -6.14
C ARG A 373 -1.33 13.38 -6.96
N GLY A 374 -0.26 12.84 -6.42
CA GLY A 374 0.58 11.83 -7.06
C GLY A 374 1.50 12.34 -8.18
N PHE A 375 1.51 13.65 -8.45
CA PHE A 375 2.34 14.32 -9.47
C PHE A 375 2.91 15.63 -8.92
N ILE A 376 4.08 16.02 -9.41
CA ILE A 376 4.67 17.35 -9.16
C ILE A 376 4.30 18.27 -10.32
N ARG A 377 3.19 19.01 -10.16
CA ARG A 377 2.68 19.98 -11.15
C ARG A 377 2.19 21.23 -10.44
N GLU A 378 2.34 22.39 -11.08
CA GLU A 378 1.79 23.64 -10.53
C GLU A 378 0.26 23.53 -10.34
N GLY A 379 -0.23 24.01 -9.20
CA GLY A 379 -1.63 23.92 -8.78
C GLY A 379 -2.02 22.61 -8.08
N TYR A 380 -1.17 21.58 -8.10
CA TYR A 380 -1.39 20.32 -7.37
C TYR A 380 -1.12 20.52 -5.88
N PHE A 381 -1.69 19.66 -5.04
CA PHE A 381 -1.33 19.62 -3.63
C PHE A 381 0.17 19.32 -3.47
N ALA A 382 0.81 20.02 -2.56
CA ALA A 382 2.22 19.76 -2.26
C ALA A 382 2.34 18.61 -1.27
N ASP A 383 1.97 17.40 -1.74
CA ASP A 383 2.28 16.13 -1.12
C ASP A 383 3.59 15.66 -1.73
N LEU A 384 4.66 15.70 -0.95
CA LEU A 384 6.02 15.57 -1.46
C LEU A 384 6.89 14.85 -0.44
N CYS A 385 7.90 14.09 -0.90
CA CYS A 385 8.95 13.61 -0.03
C CYS A 385 10.35 13.89 -0.61
N ILE A 386 11.27 14.29 0.26
CA ILE A 386 12.68 14.50 -0.08
C ILE A 386 13.49 13.30 0.40
N VAL A 387 14.30 12.78 -0.50
CA VAL A 387 15.14 11.61 -0.26
C VAL A 387 16.62 11.99 -0.40
N ASP A 388 17.44 11.55 0.54
CA ASP A 388 18.87 11.51 0.41
C ASP A 388 19.31 10.10 0.06
N LEU A 389 19.86 9.92 -1.14
CA LEU A 389 20.30 8.61 -1.63
C LEU A 389 21.63 8.15 -1.01
N ASN A 390 22.33 9.01 -0.28
CA ASN A 390 23.64 8.74 0.31
C ASN A 390 23.66 8.84 1.84
N SER A 391 22.51 8.61 2.48
CA SER A 391 22.32 8.64 3.93
C SER A 391 21.93 7.25 4.44
N ALA A 392 22.93 6.42 4.71
CA ALA A 392 22.73 5.07 5.22
C ALA A 392 22.16 5.08 6.66
N TRP A 393 21.28 4.14 6.96
CA TRP A 393 20.70 3.93 8.29
C TRP A 393 20.25 2.49 8.47
N THR A 394 20.23 2.02 9.72
CA THR A 394 19.84 0.65 10.06
C THR A 394 18.50 0.65 10.79
N VAL A 395 17.59 -0.23 10.39
CA VAL A 395 16.31 -0.43 11.08
C VAL A 395 16.56 -1.01 12.46
N SER A 396 16.12 -0.32 13.50
CA SER A 396 16.26 -0.72 14.89
C SER A 396 14.98 -0.39 15.68
N LYS A 397 14.84 -0.96 16.88
CA LYS A 397 13.71 -0.72 17.76
C LYS A 397 13.47 0.77 18.05
N GLU A 398 14.55 1.54 18.12
CA GLU A 398 14.51 2.98 18.44
C GLU A 398 13.93 3.83 17.30
N ASN A 399 13.96 3.32 16.06
CA ASN A 399 13.49 4.06 14.88
C ASN A 399 12.25 3.42 14.22
N ILE A 400 11.72 2.33 14.75
CA ILE A 400 10.44 1.74 14.34
C ILE A 400 9.30 2.54 14.99
N LEU A 401 8.41 3.09 14.16
CA LEU A 401 7.33 3.99 14.59
C LEU A 401 5.97 3.33 14.65
N SER A 402 5.77 2.18 14.00
CA SER A 402 4.55 1.41 14.11
C SER A 402 4.31 1.03 15.57
N LYS A 403 3.06 1.15 16.02
CA LYS A 403 2.66 0.93 17.43
C LYS A 403 3.04 -0.44 17.97
N CYS A 404 3.02 -1.47 17.12
CA CYS A 404 3.41 -2.82 17.52
C CYS A 404 4.90 -2.98 17.87
N GLY A 405 5.76 -1.99 17.56
CA GLY A 405 7.13 -1.85 18.07
C GLY A 405 8.15 -2.85 17.51
N TRP A 406 7.90 -3.45 16.37
CA TRP A 406 8.81 -4.38 15.69
C TRP A 406 8.70 -4.24 14.16
N SER A 407 9.66 -4.80 13.43
CA SER A 407 9.64 -4.86 11.97
C SER A 407 10.34 -6.14 11.48
N PRO A 408 9.86 -6.79 10.40
CA PRO A 408 10.58 -7.92 9.80
C PRO A 408 11.91 -7.50 9.16
N LEU A 409 12.17 -6.20 9.07
CA LEU A 409 13.38 -5.60 8.51
C LEU A 409 14.39 -5.17 9.59
N GLU A 410 14.13 -5.44 10.88
CA GLU A 410 15.06 -5.08 11.96
C GLU A 410 16.46 -5.65 11.67
N GLY A 411 17.48 -4.80 11.83
CA GLY A 411 18.88 -5.11 11.46
C GLY A 411 19.24 -4.87 9.99
N THR A 412 18.26 -4.58 9.12
CA THR A 412 18.54 -4.23 7.72
C THR A 412 19.12 -2.81 7.63
N THR A 413 20.20 -2.64 6.87
CA THR A 413 20.77 -1.32 6.57
C THR A 413 20.36 -0.89 5.17
N PHE A 414 19.63 0.22 5.09
CA PHE A 414 19.28 0.91 3.84
C PHE A 414 20.30 1.99 3.53
N GLN A 415 20.63 2.19 2.24
CA GLN A 415 21.63 3.18 1.80
C GLN A 415 21.04 4.57 1.57
N SER A 416 19.71 4.68 1.58
CA SER A 416 18.96 5.90 1.30
C SER A 416 17.96 6.20 2.41
N LYS A 417 17.66 7.48 2.64
CA LYS A 417 16.77 7.90 3.72
C LYS A 417 15.77 8.97 3.25
N VAL A 418 14.52 8.86 3.67
CA VAL A 418 13.55 9.97 3.61
C VAL A 418 13.94 11.00 4.66
N THR A 419 14.15 12.23 4.22
CA THR A 419 14.56 13.34 5.11
C THR A 419 13.42 14.30 5.46
N HIS A 420 12.52 14.57 4.49
CA HIS A 420 11.39 15.47 4.70
C HIS A 420 10.16 14.91 4.01
N THR A 421 8.99 15.09 4.64
CA THR A 421 7.69 14.77 4.04
C THR A 421 6.74 15.93 4.23
N PHE A 422 6.12 16.35 3.12
CA PHE A 422 5.09 17.36 3.10
C PHE A 422 3.74 16.72 2.82
N VAL A 423 2.74 17.07 3.61
CA VAL A 423 1.34 16.70 3.39
C VAL A 423 0.52 17.97 3.28
N ASN A 424 -0.18 18.15 2.16
CA ASN A 424 -0.94 19.37 1.85
C ASN A 424 -0.09 20.65 2.01
N GLY A 425 1.21 20.57 1.67
CA GLY A 425 2.16 21.68 1.75
C GLY A 425 2.70 21.98 3.16
N HIS A 426 2.31 21.22 4.16
CA HIS A 426 2.84 21.31 5.51
C HIS A 426 3.98 20.31 5.69
N LEU A 427 5.11 20.77 6.19
CA LEU A 427 6.24 19.90 6.55
C LEU A 427 5.87 19.12 7.82
N VAL A 428 5.42 17.88 7.64
CA VAL A 428 4.94 17.01 8.74
C VAL A 428 6.06 16.16 9.32
N TYR A 429 7.10 15.88 8.53
CA TYR A 429 8.28 15.13 8.98
C TYR A 429 9.55 15.82 8.50
N ASP A 430 10.50 16.05 9.41
CA ASP A 430 11.80 16.71 9.19
C ASP A 430 12.89 15.97 9.96
N ASN A 431 13.63 15.06 9.30
CA ASN A 431 14.78 14.35 9.88
C ASN A 431 14.52 13.73 11.29
N GLY A 432 13.39 13.07 11.48
CA GLY A 432 13.02 12.46 12.76
C GLY A 432 12.15 13.32 13.65
N GLN A 433 11.93 14.59 13.30
CA GLN A 433 11.00 15.47 14.00
C GLN A 433 9.64 15.50 13.31
N PHE A 434 8.56 15.54 14.10
CA PHE A 434 7.20 15.57 13.59
C PHE A 434 6.50 16.87 13.94
N ASN A 435 5.81 17.44 12.95
CA ASN A 435 4.83 18.49 13.17
C ASN A 435 3.42 17.86 13.10
N GLU A 436 2.83 17.67 14.26
CA GLU A 436 1.53 17.01 14.42
C GLU A 436 0.36 18.01 14.52
N THR A 437 0.64 19.31 14.33
CA THR A 437 -0.37 20.38 14.46
C THR A 437 -1.36 20.41 13.29
N VAL A 438 -0.98 19.84 12.14
CA VAL A 438 -1.83 19.75 10.95
C VAL A 438 -2.11 18.27 10.65
N LYS A 439 -3.36 17.99 10.32
CA LYS A 439 -3.81 16.65 9.97
C LYS A 439 -3.95 16.51 8.45
N GLY A 440 -3.86 15.28 7.98
CA GLY A 440 -4.22 14.92 6.62
C GLY A 440 -5.70 15.19 6.31
N VAL A 441 -6.06 15.08 5.07
CA VAL A 441 -7.45 15.26 4.61
C VAL A 441 -7.95 14.02 3.89
N ALA A 442 -9.27 13.87 3.80
CA ALA A 442 -9.89 12.81 3.04
C ALA A 442 -9.49 12.88 1.56
N LEU A 443 -9.17 11.73 0.97
CA LEU A 443 -9.03 11.56 -0.47
C LEU A 443 -10.45 11.50 -1.06
N ILE A 444 -10.79 12.50 -1.84
CA ILE A 444 -12.12 12.60 -2.45
C ILE A 444 -11.96 12.41 -3.96
N ASN A 445 -12.86 11.63 -4.57
CA ASN A 445 -13.00 11.49 -6.02
C ASN A 445 -13.81 12.65 -6.61
#